data_ea518af0c55a237ac3d3865725e6b808
#
_entry.id   ea518af0c55a237ac3d3865725e6b808
#
_cell.length_a   1.000
_cell.length_b   1.000
_cell.length_c   1.000
_cell.angle_alpha   90.00
_cell.angle_beta   90.00
_cell.angle_gamma   90.00
#
_symmetry.space_group_name_H-M   'P 1'
#
loop_
_entity.id
_entity.type
_entity.pdbx_description
1 polymer ?
#
loop_
_entity_poly.entity_id
_entity_poly.type
_entity_poly.pdbx_seq_one_letter_code
_entity_poly.pdbx_strand_id
1 'polypeptide(L)'
;QKFVDDPGAIVIGAAPMASCFGPAYETAMILDTDLRKRKIRDRVPMTYVTSEPYIGHLGLGGVGDSKSMLESEFRNNDIKWITNAKTTKVEAGKLFVTQVDDLGNTYKEHEVPFKLSMMLPAFKGIEPVAAVPELCNPRGFVMIDEFQRSKKFKNIFAAGVCVAIPPVEVTPVATGAPKTGYMIE
;
A
#
# COMPACT_ATOMS: atom_id res chain seq x y z
N GLN A 1 -8.31 1.70 -23.63
CA GLN A 1 -9.05 2.52 -24.61
C GLN A 1 -10.32 3.12 -24.01
N LYS A 2 -11.28 2.37 -23.43
CA LYS A 2 -12.53 2.87 -22.84
C LYS A 2 -12.36 4.05 -21.86
N PHE A 3 -11.30 4.01 -21.03
CA PHE A 3 -11.02 5.09 -20.08
C PHE A 3 -10.55 6.37 -20.79
N VAL A 4 -9.77 6.23 -21.85
CA VAL A 4 -9.25 7.37 -22.63
C VAL A 4 -10.37 8.11 -23.37
N ASP A 5 -11.35 7.35 -23.88
CA ASP A 5 -12.50 7.90 -24.62
C ASP A 5 -13.47 8.67 -23.70
N ASP A 6 -13.56 8.24 -22.43
CA ASP A 6 -14.39 8.85 -21.40
C ASP A 6 -13.61 8.88 -20.06
N PRO A 7 -12.66 9.82 -19.91
CA PRO A 7 -11.80 9.91 -18.75
C PRO A 7 -12.55 10.44 -17.52
N GLY A 8 -12.02 10.13 -16.33
CA GLY A 8 -12.57 10.58 -15.06
C GLY A 8 -11.56 10.41 -13.93
N ALA A 9 -11.99 10.61 -12.69
CA ALA A 9 -11.10 10.54 -11.53
C ALA A 9 -10.43 9.16 -11.38
N ILE A 10 -9.17 9.18 -10.95
CA ILE A 10 -8.39 7.97 -10.61
C ILE A 10 -8.07 7.98 -9.12
N VAL A 11 -8.26 6.83 -8.48
CA VAL A 11 -7.80 6.57 -7.11
C VAL A 11 -6.76 5.45 -7.14
N ILE A 12 -5.60 5.73 -6.56
CA ILE A 12 -4.49 4.77 -6.44
C ILE A 12 -4.08 4.74 -4.98
N GLY A 13 -3.55 3.64 -4.50
CA GLY A 13 -2.99 3.62 -3.16
C GLY A 13 -2.85 2.24 -2.55
N ALA A 14 -2.84 2.21 -1.22
CA ALA A 14 -2.61 1.01 -0.44
C ALA A 14 -3.58 0.93 0.74
N ALA A 15 -4.29 -0.17 0.82
CA ALA A 15 -5.18 -0.47 1.94
C ALA A 15 -4.39 -0.75 3.23
N PRO A 16 -5.02 -0.66 4.41
CA PRO A 16 -4.40 -1.12 5.65
C PRO A 16 -3.81 -2.52 5.51
N MET A 17 -2.66 -2.75 6.13
CA MET A 17 -1.91 -4.01 6.07
C MET A 17 -1.34 -4.38 4.69
N ALA A 18 -1.30 -3.47 3.73
CA ALA A 18 -0.46 -3.61 2.54
C ALA A 18 1.02 -3.62 2.95
N SER A 19 1.81 -4.46 2.31
CA SER A 19 3.21 -4.72 2.68
C SER A 19 4.23 -4.22 1.64
N CYS A 20 3.78 -3.63 0.54
CA CYS A 20 4.66 -3.06 -0.48
C CYS A 20 3.96 -1.85 -1.11
N PHE A 21 4.47 -0.66 -0.85
CA PHE A 21 3.85 0.59 -1.30
C PHE A 21 4.41 1.08 -2.65
N GLY A 22 5.63 0.69 -2.98
CA GLY A 22 6.32 1.08 -4.22
C GLY A 22 5.46 0.98 -5.48
N PRO A 23 4.80 -0.16 -5.75
CA PRO A 23 3.97 -0.32 -6.94
C PRO A 23 2.81 0.68 -7.06
N ALA A 24 2.26 1.17 -5.93
CA ALA A 24 1.22 2.20 -5.98
C ALA A 24 1.78 3.56 -6.38
N TYR A 25 2.93 3.96 -5.82
CA TYR A 25 3.62 5.18 -6.23
C TYR A 25 4.02 5.13 -7.70
N GLU A 26 4.63 4.03 -8.12
CA GLU A 26 5.03 3.82 -9.51
C GLU A 26 3.84 3.89 -10.47
N THR A 27 2.73 3.24 -10.13
CA THR A 27 1.50 3.30 -10.94
C THR A 27 0.97 4.72 -11.05
N ALA A 28 1.00 5.51 -9.98
CA ALA A 28 0.55 6.89 -10.00
C ALA A 28 1.37 7.73 -10.98
N MET A 29 2.70 7.60 -10.95
CA MET A 29 3.61 8.34 -11.83
C MET A 29 3.52 7.87 -13.29
N ILE A 30 3.39 6.57 -13.54
CA ILE A 30 3.21 6.02 -14.89
C ILE A 30 1.91 6.51 -15.49
N LEU A 31 0.80 6.50 -14.75
CA LEU A 31 -0.48 6.98 -15.23
C LEU A 31 -0.46 8.49 -15.48
N ASP A 32 0.11 9.30 -14.58
CA ASP A 32 0.29 10.72 -14.81
C ASP A 32 1.02 10.99 -16.14
N THR A 33 2.14 10.30 -16.34
CA THR A 33 2.96 10.43 -17.55
C THR A 33 2.19 10.02 -18.82
N ASP A 34 1.47 8.90 -18.81
CA ASP A 34 0.68 8.44 -19.95
C ASP A 34 -0.47 9.41 -20.27
N LEU A 35 -1.18 9.89 -19.24
CA LEU A 35 -2.27 10.86 -19.41
C LEU A 35 -1.77 12.20 -19.98
N ARG A 36 -0.57 12.66 -19.60
CA ARG A 36 0.09 13.84 -20.18
C ARG A 36 0.44 13.62 -21.65
N LYS A 37 1.05 12.47 -21.98
CA LYS A 37 1.33 12.11 -23.38
C LYS A 37 0.08 12.08 -24.25
N ARG A 38 -1.04 11.65 -23.68
CA ARG A 38 -2.37 11.64 -24.35
C ARG A 38 -3.08 12.99 -24.34
N LYS A 39 -2.55 14.01 -23.65
CA LYS A 39 -3.14 15.34 -23.50
C LYS A 39 -4.53 15.35 -22.87
N ILE A 40 -4.75 14.45 -21.89
CA ILE A 40 -6.02 14.34 -21.15
C ILE A 40 -5.84 14.45 -19.63
N ARG A 41 -4.62 14.71 -19.15
CA ARG A 41 -4.29 14.72 -17.70
C ARG A 41 -5.13 15.75 -16.92
N ASP A 42 -5.41 16.89 -17.50
CA ASP A 42 -6.23 17.97 -16.94
C ASP A 42 -7.69 17.58 -16.67
N ARG A 43 -8.17 16.54 -17.37
CA ARG A 43 -9.52 15.99 -17.23
C ARG A 43 -9.58 14.83 -16.22
N VAL A 44 -8.46 14.46 -15.61
CA VAL A 44 -8.33 13.28 -14.76
C VAL A 44 -7.80 13.69 -13.38
N PRO A 45 -8.66 14.07 -12.44
CA PRO A 45 -8.25 14.23 -11.05
C PRO A 45 -7.65 12.93 -10.51
N MET A 46 -6.48 13.03 -9.85
CA MET A 46 -5.81 11.87 -9.26
C MET A 46 -5.72 12.04 -7.74
N THR A 47 -6.07 10.97 -7.02
CA THR A 47 -5.96 10.93 -5.55
C THR A 47 -5.24 9.65 -5.12
N TYR A 48 -4.21 9.82 -4.31
CA TYR A 48 -3.49 8.73 -3.68
C TYR A 48 -4.03 8.52 -2.25
N VAL A 49 -4.43 7.30 -1.92
CA VAL A 49 -5.02 6.95 -0.61
C VAL A 49 -4.17 5.86 0.03
N THR A 50 -3.62 6.14 1.21
CA THR A 50 -2.68 5.20 1.84
C THR A 50 -2.86 5.10 3.34
N SER A 51 -2.61 3.91 3.87
CA SER A 51 -2.51 3.67 5.32
C SER A 51 -1.24 4.26 5.93
N GLU A 52 -0.28 4.69 5.13
CA GLU A 52 0.95 5.32 5.61
C GLU A 52 0.64 6.60 6.40
N PRO A 53 1.40 6.92 7.46
CA PRO A 53 1.22 8.16 8.22
C PRO A 53 1.63 9.41 7.42
N TYR A 54 2.49 9.26 6.44
CA TYR A 54 2.90 10.31 5.49
C TYR A 54 3.35 9.69 4.17
N ILE A 55 3.33 10.47 3.10
CA ILE A 55 3.81 10.05 1.79
C ILE A 55 5.31 9.73 1.85
N GLY A 56 5.69 8.57 1.33
CA GLY A 56 7.09 8.12 1.33
C GLY A 56 7.53 7.41 2.61
N HIS A 57 6.60 7.07 3.51
CA HIS A 57 6.87 6.23 4.67
C HIS A 57 7.26 4.79 4.26
N LEU A 58 6.64 4.26 3.21
CA LEU A 58 6.92 2.96 2.57
C LEU A 58 6.77 1.73 3.49
N GLY A 59 6.16 1.89 4.65
CA GLY A 59 6.11 0.87 5.70
C GLY A 59 7.44 0.68 6.45
N LEU A 60 8.42 1.57 6.22
CA LEU A 60 9.81 1.48 6.71
C LEU A 60 10.21 2.66 7.60
N GLY A 61 9.30 3.59 7.90
CA GLY A 61 9.65 4.86 8.53
C GLY A 61 10.26 5.86 7.55
N GLY A 62 10.17 5.59 6.24
CA GLY A 62 10.85 6.31 5.18
C GLY A 62 12.24 5.76 4.89
N VAL A 63 12.80 6.14 3.75
CA VAL A 63 14.16 5.78 3.33
C VAL A 63 14.83 7.04 2.77
N GLY A 64 15.86 7.54 3.44
CA GLY A 64 16.53 8.78 3.06
C GLY A 64 15.51 9.92 2.92
N ASP A 65 15.54 10.62 1.79
CA ASP A 65 14.65 11.75 1.49
C ASP A 65 13.30 11.35 0.88
N SER A 66 12.87 10.10 1.01
CA SER A 66 11.66 9.58 0.37
C SER A 66 10.41 10.42 0.62
N LYS A 67 10.23 10.97 1.83
CA LYS A 67 9.11 11.85 2.17
C LYS A 67 9.11 13.10 1.31
N SER A 68 10.15 13.90 1.42
CA SER A 68 10.24 15.21 0.73
C SER A 68 10.21 15.06 -0.78
N MET A 69 10.89 14.04 -1.30
CA MET A 69 10.94 13.73 -2.73
C MET A 69 9.55 13.33 -3.27
N LEU A 70 8.89 12.36 -2.68
CA LEU A 70 7.58 11.87 -3.18
C LEU A 70 6.45 12.88 -2.96
N GLU A 71 6.46 13.62 -1.83
CA GLU A 71 5.51 14.73 -1.66
C GLU A 71 5.73 15.85 -2.68
N SER A 72 6.99 16.16 -3.02
CA SER A 72 7.30 17.14 -4.06
C SER A 72 6.79 16.67 -5.43
N GLU A 73 7.06 15.41 -5.77
CA GLU A 73 6.59 14.82 -7.03
C GLU A 73 5.06 14.81 -7.10
N PHE A 74 4.37 14.47 -6.04
CA PHE A 74 2.91 14.50 -6.02
C PHE A 74 2.36 15.92 -6.20
N ARG A 75 2.97 16.92 -5.55
CA ARG A 75 2.60 18.33 -5.77
C ARG A 75 2.85 18.80 -7.20
N ASN A 76 4.04 18.48 -7.75
CA ASN A 76 4.42 18.87 -9.11
C ASN A 76 3.50 18.24 -10.18
N ASN A 77 2.97 17.06 -9.89
CA ASN A 77 2.10 16.31 -10.79
C ASN A 77 0.60 16.47 -10.46
N ASP A 78 0.24 17.40 -9.58
CA ASP A 78 -1.15 17.64 -9.15
C ASP A 78 -1.88 16.35 -8.71
N ILE A 79 -1.19 15.52 -7.93
CA ILE A 79 -1.75 14.32 -7.31
C ILE A 79 -2.07 14.65 -5.86
N LYS A 80 -3.35 14.62 -5.49
CA LYS A 80 -3.80 14.79 -4.11
C LYS A 80 -3.56 13.51 -3.32
N TRP A 81 -3.45 13.62 -1.98
CA TRP A 81 -3.29 12.42 -1.15
C TRP A 81 -4.06 12.47 0.17
N ILE A 82 -4.38 11.31 0.68
CA ILE A 82 -4.97 11.07 1.99
C ILE A 82 -4.11 10.00 2.69
N THR A 83 -3.44 10.39 3.74
CA THR A 83 -2.61 9.50 4.60
C THR A 83 -3.37 9.10 5.86
N ASN A 84 -2.83 8.18 6.66
CA ASN A 84 -3.53 7.60 7.81
C ASN A 84 -4.95 7.14 7.45
N ALA A 85 -5.09 6.55 6.26
CA ALA A 85 -6.36 6.24 5.63
C ALA A 85 -6.77 4.78 5.83
N LYS A 86 -7.91 4.55 6.47
CA LYS A 86 -8.59 3.26 6.53
C LYS A 86 -9.61 3.18 5.40
N THR A 87 -9.36 2.38 4.39
CA THR A 87 -10.38 2.04 3.39
C THR A 87 -11.44 1.17 4.05
N THR A 88 -12.65 1.67 4.20
CA THR A 88 -13.75 1.01 4.91
C THR A 88 -14.71 0.30 3.97
N LYS A 89 -14.92 0.86 2.78
CA LYS A 89 -15.84 0.31 1.78
C LYS A 89 -15.46 0.74 0.38
N VAL A 90 -15.75 -0.12 -0.59
CA VAL A 90 -15.64 0.19 -2.03
C VAL A 90 -16.99 -0.09 -2.67
N GLU A 91 -17.52 0.88 -3.38
CA GLU A 91 -18.71 0.76 -4.22
C GLU A 91 -18.38 1.07 -5.68
N ALA A 92 -19.30 0.84 -6.58
CA ALA A 92 -19.11 1.21 -7.97
C ALA A 92 -18.89 2.73 -8.09
N GLY A 93 -17.67 3.11 -8.50
CA GLY A 93 -17.29 4.50 -8.69
C GLY A 93 -16.98 5.30 -7.42
N LYS A 94 -16.93 4.69 -6.23
CA LYS A 94 -16.68 5.41 -4.99
C LYS A 94 -15.89 4.58 -3.97
N LEU A 95 -14.88 5.20 -3.37
CA LEU A 95 -14.09 4.68 -2.25
C LEU A 95 -14.45 5.45 -0.97
N PHE A 96 -14.79 4.74 0.10
CA PHE A 96 -15.03 5.31 1.42
C PHE A 96 -13.79 5.13 2.30
N VAL A 97 -13.36 6.21 2.92
CA VAL A 97 -12.11 6.26 3.67
C VAL A 97 -12.32 7.01 4.98
N THR A 98 -11.97 6.35 6.08
CA THR A 98 -11.83 7.01 7.39
C THR A 98 -10.37 7.44 7.56
N GLN A 99 -10.11 8.72 7.59
CA GLN A 99 -8.81 9.27 7.95
C GLN A 99 -8.71 9.43 9.47
N VAL A 100 -7.60 9.00 10.06
CA VAL A 100 -7.34 9.15 11.49
C VAL A 100 -6.21 10.14 11.76
N ASP A 101 -6.19 10.68 12.99
CA ASP A 101 -5.07 11.47 13.50
C ASP A 101 -3.89 10.57 13.96
N ASP A 102 -2.83 11.18 14.46
CA ASP A 102 -1.64 10.46 14.92
C ASP A 102 -1.89 9.59 16.17
N LEU A 103 -3.00 9.80 16.85
CA LEU A 103 -3.47 8.99 17.98
C LEU A 103 -4.42 7.86 17.56
N GLY A 104 -4.78 7.79 16.28
CA GLY A 104 -5.70 6.79 15.74
C GLY A 104 -7.17 7.14 15.87
N ASN A 105 -7.54 8.35 16.36
CA ASN A 105 -8.91 8.81 16.41
C ASN A 105 -9.40 9.23 15.02
N THR A 106 -10.69 9.03 14.75
CA THR A 106 -11.27 9.49 13.49
C THR A 106 -11.13 11.01 13.37
N TYR A 107 -10.42 11.43 12.34
CA TYR A 107 -10.21 12.84 12.00
C TYR A 107 -11.22 13.30 10.95
N LYS A 108 -11.43 12.51 9.90
CA LYS A 108 -12.32 12.85 8.79
C LYS A 108 -12.79 11.62 8.02
N GLU A 109 -14.03 11.68 7.57
CA GLU A 109 -14.60 10.73 6.62
C GLU A 109 -14.53 11.31 5.20
N HIS A 110 -14.13 10.48 4.23
CA HIS A 110 -14.01 10.86 2.84
C HIS A 110 -14.82 9.91 1.96
N GLU A 111 -15.51 10.48 0.99
CA GLU A 111 -16.06 9.79 -0.16
C GLU A 111 -15.25 10.20 -1.39
N VAL A 112 -14.42 9.31 -1.90
CA VAL A 112 -13.52 9.61 -3.02
C VAL A 112 -14.09 8.98 -4.29
N PRO A 113 -14.61 9.79 -5.22
CA PRO A 113 -15.14 9.27 -6.48
C PRO A 113 -14.01 8.79 -7.38
N PHE A 114 -14.26 7.73 -8.14
CA PHE A 114 -13.32 7.25 -9.15
C PHE A 114 -14.03 6.64 -10.36
N LYS A 115 -13.37 6.69 -11.50
CA LYS A 115 -13.69 5.92 -12.69
C LYS A 115 -12.73 4.76 -12.90
N LEU A 116 -11.52 4.92 -12.40
CA LEU A 116 -10.49 3.87 -12.32
C LEU A 116 -9.90 3.86 -10.91
N SER A 117 -9.75 2.68 -10.33
CA SER A 117 -9.00 2.55 -9.06
C SER A 117 -8.00 1.41 -9.12
N MET A 118 -6.85 1.61 -8.48
CA MET A 118 -5.86 0.59 -8.19
C MET A 118 -5.45 0.70 -6.72
N MET A 119 -5.89 -0.25 -5.91
CA MET A 119 -5.57 -0.31 -4.49
C MET A 119 -4.80 -1.58 -4.18
N LEU A 120 -3.61 -1.44 -3.61
CA LEU A 120 -2.84 -2.58 -3.11
C LEU A 120 -3.56 -3.16 -1.88
N PRO A 121 -3.88 -4.46 -1.88
CA PRO A 121 -4.58 -5.09 -0.77
C PRO A 121 -3.65 -5.43 0.39
N ALA A 122 -4.24 -5.80 1.52
CA ALA A 122 -3.52 -6.44 2.61
C ALA A 122 -2.87 -7.76 2.13
N PHE A 123 -1.62 -7.98 2.51
CA PHE A 123 -0.93 -9.24 2.21
C PHE A 123 -1.29 -10.31 3.25
N LYS A 124 -1.45 -11.53 2.78
CA LYS A 124 -1.59 -12.74 3.61
C LYS A 124 -0.86 -13.92 2.96
N GLY A 125 -0.49 -14.90 3.77
CA GLY A 125 0.07 -16.15 3.25
C GLY A 125 -0.95 -16.96 2.43
N ILE A 126 -0.43 -17.82 1.57
CA ILE A 126 -1.26 -18.71 0.76
C ILE A 126 -1.85 -19.83 1.63
N GLU A 127 -3.09 -20.21 1.35
CA GLU A 127 -3.85 -21.16 2.16
C GLU A 127 -3.14 -22.51 2.38
N PRO A 128 -2.55 -23.18 1.37
CA PRO A 128 -1.88 -24.48 1.59
C PRO A 128 -0.73 -24.41 2.59
N VAL A 129 -0.02 -23.28 2.69
CA VAL A 129 1.09 -23.09 3.63
C VAL A 129 0.57 -22.64 4.99
N ALA A 130 -0.41 -21.74 4.99
CA ALA A 130 -1.03 -21.21 6.21
C ALA A 130 -1.79 -22.30 7.00
N ALA A 131 -2.28 -23.34 6.32
CA ALA A 131 -2.99 -24.45 6.92
C ALA A 131 -2.07 -25.44 7.69
N VAL A 132 -0.73 -25.32 7.55
CA VAL A 132 0.21 -26.19 8.27
C VAL A 132 0.34 -25.71 9.72
N PRO A 133 -0.07 -26.53 10.72
CA PRO A 133 -0.03 -26.12 12.11
C PRO A 133 1.38 -25.71 12.56
N GLU A 134 1.47 -24.65 13.35
CA GLU A 134 2.71 -24.13 13.92
C GLU A 134 3.81 -23.67 12.92
N LEU A 135 3.55 -23.72 11.60
CA LEU A 135 4.49 -23.23 10.59
C LEU A 135 4.42 -21.72 10.43
N CYS A 136 3.21 -21.17 10.47
CA CYS A 136 2.93 -19.78 10.13
C CYS A 136 2.38 -18.97 11.32
N ASN A 137 2.51 -17.65 11.20
CA ASN A 137 1.78 -16.71 12.05
C ASN A 137 0.27 -16.67 11.64
N PRO A 138 -0.61 -15.97 12.41
CA PRO A 138 -2.04 -15.90 12.09
C PRO A 138 -2.37 -15.32 10.71
N ARG A 139 -1.44 -14.64 10.05
CA ARG A 139 -1.58 -14.10 8.69
C ARG A 139 -1.06 -15.05 7.61
N GLY A 140 -0.60 -16.24 7.98
CA GLY A 140 -0.10 -17.26 7.04
C GLY A 140 1.34 -17.05 6.58
N PHE A 141 2.13 -16.19 7.23
CA PHE A 141 3.55 -16.02 6.92
C PHE A 141 4.40 -16.98 7.76
N VAL A 142 5.38 -17.61 7.13
CA VAL A 142 6.24 -18.62 7.77
C VAL A 142 7.12 -17.99 8.83
N MET A 143 7.07 -18.54 10.04
CA MET A 143 7.93 -18.12 11.16
C MET A 143 9.29 -18.77 11.04
N ILE A 144 10.36 -17.96 10.93
CA ILE A 144 11.74 -18.41 10.77
C ILE A 144 12.66 -17.93 11.89
N ASP A 145 13.81 -18.60 12.00
CA ASP A 145 14.97 -18.17 12.77
C ASP A 145 15.93 -17.33 11.89
N GLU A 146 17.07 -16.93 12.45
CA GLU A 146 18.12 -16.15 11.78
C GLU A 146 18.79 -16.88 10.59
N PHE A 147 18.57 -18.18 10.45
CA PHE A 147 19.08 -19.00 9.35
C PHE A 147 18.00 -19.30 8.30
N GLN A 148 16.91 -18.53 8.26
CA GLN A 148 15.77 -18.72 7.35
C GLN A 148 15.07 -20.08 7.53
N ARG A 149 15.28 -20.76 8.63
CA ARG A 149 14.73 -22.07 8.95
C ARG A 149 13.47 -21.91 9.81
N SER A 150 12.45 -22.73 9.56
CA SER A 150 11.24 -22.76 10.39
C SER A 150 11.60 -23.01 11.87
N LYS A 151 10.98 -22.24 12.76
CA LYS A 151 11.13 -22.41 14.19
C LYS A 151 10.63 -23.78 14.68
N LYS A 152 9.67 -24.37 13.98
CA LYS A 152 9.08 -25.68 14.33
C LYS A 152 9.70 -26.84 13.57
N PHE A 153 9.87 -26.71 12.27
CA PHE A 153 10.29 -27.79 11.38
C PHE A 153 11.71 -27.56 10.85
N LYS A 154 12.66 -28.32 11.35
CA LYS A 154 14.09 -28.10 11.04
C LYS A 154 14.49 -28.36 9.57
N ASN A 155 13.65 -29.05 8.83
CA ASN A 155 13.84 -29.37 7.41
C ASN A 155 13.05 -28.43 6.47
N ILE A 156 12.38 -27.38 7.01
CA ILE A 156 11.66 -26.39 6.22
C ILE A 156 12.39 -25.06 6.33
N PHE A 157 12.66 -24.45 5.18
CA PHE A 157 13.26 -23.14 5.03
C PHE A 157 12.31 -22.24 4.26
N ALA A 158 12.31 -20.95 4.57
CA ALA A 158 11.51 -19.96 3.85
C ALA A 158 12.28 -18.65 3.70
N ALA A 159 12.19 -18.04 2.54
CA ALA A 159 12.83 -16.76 2.24
C ALA A 159 11.89 -15.86 1.41
N GLY A 160 12.12 -14.57 1.44
CA GLY A 160 11.36 -13.60 0.66
C GLY A 160 10.00 -13.27 1.25
N VAL A 161 9.04 -12.97 0.38
CA VAL A 161 7.72 -12.41 0.74
C VAL A 161 6.90 -13.31 1.67
N CYS A 162 7.13 -14.62 1.65
CA CYS A 162 6.38 -15.58 2.48
C CYS A 162 6.81 -15.58 3.96
N VAL A 163 7.88 -14.90 4.33
CA VAL A 163 8.43 -14.89 5.68
C VAL A 163 7.68 -13.92 6.58
N ALA A 164 7.50 -14.30 7.85
CA ALA A 164 6.93 -13.45 8.89
C ALA A 164 7.97 -12.42 9.37
N ILE A 165 7.99 -11.26 8.70
CA ILE A 165 8.81 -10.12 9.10
C ILE A 165 7.96 -9.23 10.02
N PRO A 166 8.48 -8.79 11.19
CA PRO A 166 7.75 -7.86 12.04
C PRO A 166 7.65 -6.47 11.39
N PRO A 167 6.63 -5.67 11.71
CA PRO A 167 6.59 -4.27 11.28
C PRO A 167 7.77 -3.50 11.91
N VAL A 168 8.27 -2.50 11.19
CA VAL A 168 9.37 -1.65 11.67
C VAL A 168 8.90 -0.75 12.81
N GLU A 169 7.65 -0.28 12.73
CA GLU A 169 7.05 0.58 13.74
C GLU A 169 5.53 0.40 13.83
N VAL A 170 4.94 0.94 14.89
CA VAL A 170 3.49 1.01 15.06
C VAL A 170 2.99 2.33 14.49
N THR A 171 2.07 2.25 13.54
CA THR A 171 1.46 3.42 12.89
C THR A 171 -0.03 3.55 13.26
N PRO A 172 -0.63 4.76 13.21
CA PRO A 172 -2.05 4.98 13.56
C PRO A 172 -3.01 4.11 12.75
N VAL A 173 -2.72 3.91 11.48
CA VAL A 173 -3.35 2.88 10.63
C VAL A 173 -2.29 1.84 10.33
N ALA A 174 -2.54 0.61 10.71
CA ALA A 174 -1.56 -0.45 10.55
C ALA A 174 -1.13 -0.61 9.09
N THR A 175 0.15 -0.40 8.84
CA THR A 175 0.82 -0.84 7.62
C THR A 175 1.14 -2.33 7.75
N GLY A 176 1.23 -3.05 6.64
CA GLY A 176 1.74 -4.41 6.64
C GLY A 176 3.24 -4.42 6.98
N ALA A 177 3.74 -5.56 7.44
CA ALA A 177 5.18 -5.74 7.53
C ALA A 177 5.81 -5.55 6.14
N PRO A 178 6.87 -4.76 6.01
CA PRO A 178 7.43 -4.44 4.71
C PRO A 178 7.97 -5.69 4.01
N LYS A 179 7.65 -5.82 2.74
CA LYS A 179 8.04 -6.94 1.86
C LYS A 179 8.79 -6.41 0.64
N THR A 180 9.63 -5.42 0.83
CA THR A 180 10.54 -4.88 -0.20
C THR A 180 11.81 -5.72 -0.28
N GLY A 181 12.53 -5.68 -1.40
CA GLY A 181 13.81 -6.36 -1.53
C GLY A 181 14.77 -6.05 -0.39
N TYR A 182 14.85 -4.80 0.01
CA TYR A 182 15.68 -4.34 1.12
C TYR A 182 15.41 -5.04 2.47
N MET A 183 14.17 -5.52 2.70
CA MET A 183 13.76 -6.15 3.96
C MET A 183 13.74 -7.68 3.91
N ILE A 184 13.89 -8.27 2.74
CA ILE A 184 13.79 -9.72 2.54
C ILE A 184 15.09 -10.37 2.06
N GLU A 185 16.14 -9.58 1.86
CA GLU A 185 17.52 -10.03 1.68
C GLU A 185 18.17 -10.30 3.05
#